data_160a65949315b2b97c589e3a328bcf81
#
_entry.id   160a65949315b2b97c589e3a328bcf81
#
_cell.length_a   1.000
_cell.length_b   1.000
_cell.length_c   1.000
_cell.angle_alpha   90.00
_cell.angle_beta   90.00
_cell.angle_gamma   90.00
#
_symmetry.space_group_name_H-M   'P 1'
#
loop_
_entity.id
_entity.type
_entity.pdbx_description
1 polymer ?
#
loop_
_entity_poly.entity_id
_entity_poly.type
_entity_poly.pdbx_seq_one_letter_code
_entity_poly.pdbx_strand_id
1 'polypeptide(L)'
;MTRFGLRLSALLIALMFGAITIGTWAYMNQAQSEPSWPRKVQGFAFSPYQANQDAVKDEFPTREQIAGDLELLRGKTNAVRTYTTEGTIGLVPELAAERDINVAIGAWIDARREHNDEELARTVALAQKHRNVV
;
A
#
# COMPACT_ATOMS: atom_id res chain seq x y z
N MET A 1 38.60 -32.49 -38.45
CA MET A 1 37.55 -32.60 -37.39
C MET A 1 36.25 -33.04 -38.02
N THR A 2 35.71 -34.13 -37.59
CA THR A 2 34.47 -34.69 -38.16
C THR A 2 33.29 -33.81 -37.76
N ARG A 3 32.29 -33.64 -38.64
CA ARG A 3 31.04 -32.86 -38.36
C ARG A 3 30.32 -33.32 -37.09
N PHE A 4 30.55 -34.56 -36.69
CA PHE A 4 30.01 -35.13 -35.43
C PHE A 4 30.69 -34.53 -34.19
N GLY A 5 32.04 -34.39 -34.22
CA GLY A 5 32.78 -33.79 -33.09
C GLY A 5 32.43 -32.32 -32.86
N LEU A 6 32.22 -31.54 -33.94
CA LEU A 6 31.76 -30.14 -33.84
C LEU A 6 30.35 -30.00 -33.21
N ARG A 7 29.44 -30.92 -33.57
CA ARG A 7 28.06 -30.93 -32.97
C ARG A 7 28.07 -31.31 -31.50
N LEU A 8 28.88 -32.27 -31.11
CA LEU A 8 29.03 -32.68 -29.71
C LEU A 8 29.63 -31.55 -28.84
N SER A 9 30.68 -30.89 -29.35
CA SER A 9 31.29 -29.76 -28.66
C SER A 9 30.31 -28.58 -28.48
N ALA A 10 29.53 -28.27 -29.50
CA ALA A 10 28.52 -27.23 -29.45
C ALA A 10 27.42 -27.54 -28.41
N LEU A 11 26.96 -28.81 -28.34
CA LEU A 11 26.01 -29.29 -27.37
C LEU A 11 26.56 -29.16 -25.93
N LEU A 12 27.79 -29.59 -25.69
CA LEU A 12 28.42 -29.50 -24.39
C LEU A 12 28.60 -28.06 -23.91
N ILE A 13 28.99 -27.14 -24.82
CA ILE A 13 29.09 -25.71 -24.53
C ILE A 13 27.72 -25.13 -24.17
N ALA A 14 26.68 -25.45 -24.94
CA ALA A 14 25.32 -25.00 -24.66
C ALA A 14 24.81 -25.50 -23.30
N LEU A 15 25.04 -26.77 -22.96
CA LEU A 15 24.69 -27.33 -21.67
C LEU A 15 25.45 -26.66 -20.51
N MET A 16 26.75 -26.38 -20.71
CA MET A 16 27.56 -25.70 -19.71
C MET A 16 27.02 -24.25 -19.45
N PHE A 17 26.76 -23.50 -20.49
CA PHE A 17 26.18 -22.17 -20.34
C PHE A 17 24.79 -22.21 -19.71
N GLY A 18 23.95 -23.17 -20.12
CA GLY A 18 22.64 -23.38 -19.50
C GLY A 18 22.75 -23.68 -18.01
N ALA A 19 23.63 -24.58 -17.62
CA ALA A 19 23.86 -24.94 -16.22
C ALA A 19 24.39 -23.74 -15.38
N ILE A 20 25.33 -22.98 -15.93
CA ILE A 20 25.84 -21.75 -15.29
C ILE A 20 24.72 -20.72 -15.12
N THR A 21 23.94 -20.49 -16.15
CA THR A 21 22.85 -19.52 -16.10
C THR A 21 21.80 -19.91 -15.07
N ILE A 22 21.33 -21.17 -15.10
CA ILE A 22 20.35 -21.68 -14.14
C ILE A 22 20.91 -21.67 -12.72
N GLY A 23 22.16 -22.09 -12.53
CA GLY A 23 22.82 -22.08 -11.23
C GLY A 23 22.96 -20.70 -10.64
N THR A 24 23.40 -19.72 -11.47
CA THR A 24 23.51 -18.33 -11.06
C THR A 24 22.14 -17.75 -10.72
N TRP A 25 21.13 -18.01 -11.55
CA TRP A 25 19.77 -17.57 -11.30
C TRP A 25 19.21 -18.15 -9.99
N ALA A 26 19.36 -19.47 -9.79
CA ALA A 26 18.90 -20.14 -8.56
C ALA A 26 19.60 -19.60 -7.31
N TYR A 27 20.91 -19.33 -7.40
CA TYR A 27 21.67 -18.74 -6.30
C TYR A 27 21.20 -17.31 -5.96
N MET A 28 20.98 -16.49 -6.97
CA MET A 28 20.53 -15.10 -6.77
C MET A 28 19.06 -14.99 -6.31
N ASN A 29 18.25 -16.01 -6.62
CA ASN A 29 16.81 -16.04 -6.27
C ASN A 29 16.51 -17.03 -5.11
N GLN A 30 17.47 -17.27 -4.25
CA GLN A 30 17.20 -18.04 -3.03
C GLN A 30 16.17 -17.33 -2.16
N ALA A 31 15.18 -18.06 -1.69
CA ALA A 31 14.21 -17.55 -0.74
C ALA A 31 14.97 -17.13 0.54
N GLN A 32 14.88 -15.86 0.88
CA GLN A 32 15.40 -15.36 2.14
C GLN A 32 14.35 -15.56 3.23
N SER A 33 14.78 -15.92 4.42
CA SER A 33 13.89 -15.96 5.57
C SER A 33 13.45 -14.54 5.91
N GLU A 34 12.16 -14.28 5.81
CA GLU A 34 11.61 -13.00 6.22
C GLU A 34 11.69 -12.85 7.75
N PRO A 35 11.97 -11.66 8.26
CA PRO A 35 11.85 -11.40 9.68
C PRO A 35 10.41 -11.63 10.13
N SER A 36 10.24 -12.08 11.37
CA SER A 36 8.90 -12.24 11.94
C SER A 36 8.14 -10.93 11.92
N TRP A 37 6.86 -10.97 11.57
CA TRP A 37 6.00 -9.78 11.59
C TRP A 37 6.00 -9.13 12.97
N PRO A 38 6.13 -7.80 13.04
CA PRO A 38 6.01 -7.09 14.31
C PRO A 38 4.59 -7.26 14.84
N ARG A 39 4.44 -7.27 16.16
CA ARG A 39 3.10 -7.32 16.79
C ARG A 39 2.22 -6.14 16.39
N LYS A 40 2.82 -4.99 16.13
CA LYS A 40 2.16 -3.76 15.69
C LYS A 40 2.99 -3.12 14.59
N VAL A 41 2.41 -2.91 13.43
CA VAL A 41 3.08 -2.26 12.30
C VAL A 41 3.01 -0.75 12.42
N GLN A 42 3.92 -0.04 11.76
CA GLN A 42 3.97 1.43 11.82
C GLN A 42 2.76 2.08 11.19
N GLY A 43 2.30 1.56 10.04
CA GLY A 43 1.11 2.09 9.40
C GLY A 43 0.67 1.29 8.19
N PHE A 44 -0.60 1.48 7.80
CA PHE A 44 -1.19 0.96 6.58
C PHE A 44 -1.73 2.10 5.72
N ALA A 45 -1.67 1.93 4.41
CA ALA A 45 -2.52 2.69 3.50
C ALA A 45 -3.98 2.27 3.75
N PHE A 46 -4.86 3.25 3.91
CA PHE A 46 -6.25 3.02 4.31
C PHE A 46 -7.20 3.68 3.33
N SER A 47 -7.99 2.84 2.68
CA SER A 47 -9.03 3.25 1.75
C SER A 47 -10.28 2.44 2.08
N PRO A 48 -11.23 2.98 2.86
CA PRO A 48 -12.35 2.23 3.44
C PRO A 48 -13.52 2.02 2.47
N TYR A 49 -13.26 2.11 1.16
CA TYR A 49 -14.29 1.85 0.15
C TYR A 49 -14.64 0.36 0.08
N GLN A 50 -15.92 0.07 0.07
CA GLN A 50 -16.45 -1.28 -0.12
C GLN A 50 -16.51 -1.64 -1.61
N ALA A 51 -16.64 -2.92 -1.93
CA ALA A 51 -16.59 -3.43 -3.32
C ALA A 51 -17.63 -2.82 -4.28
N ASN A 52 -18.71 -2.26 -3.74
CA ASN A 52 -19.80 -1.63 -4.50
C ASN A 52 -19.77 -0.10 -4.46
N GLN A 53 -18.66 0.52 -3.99
CA GLN A 53 -18.52 1.96 -3.86
C GLN A 53 -17.43 2.47 -4.81
N ASP A 54 -17.64 3.69 -5.33
CA ASP A 54 -16.76 4.32 -6.31
C ASP A 54 -16.60 5.81 -5.95
N ALA A 55 -15.38 6.21 -5.60
CA ALA A 55 -15.05 7.60 -5.28
C ALA A 55 -15.34 8.58 -6.42
N VAL A 56 -15.20 8.12 -7.68
CA VAL A 56 -15.46 8.98 -8.87
C VAL A 56 -16.95 9.29 -9.03
N LYS A 57 -17.80 8.45 -8.43
CA LYS A 57 -19.27 8.63 -8.44
C LYS A 57 -19.81 9.20 -7.12
N ASP A 58 -18.95 9.69 -6.24
CA ASP A 58 -19.30 10.15 -4.90
C ASP A 58 -19.98 9.09 -4.02
N GLU A 59 -19.71 7.81 -4.29
CA GLU A 59 -20.24 6.68 -3.51
C GLU A 59 -19.32 6.37 -2.32
N PHE A 60 -19.34 7.24 -1.31
CA PHE A 60 -18.47 7.16 -0.15
C PHE A 60 -18.93 6.07 0.86
N PRO A 61 -17.98 5.49 1.63
CA PRO A 61 -18.31 4.58 2.72
C PRO A 61 -19.09 5.29 3.83
N THR A 62 -19.95 4.55 4.53
CA THR A 62 -20.65 5.11 5.69
C THR A 62 -19.71 5.24 6.91
N ARG A 63 -20.09 6.04 7.89
CA ARG A 63 -19.39 6.15 9.17
C ARG A 63 -19.15 4.80 9.84
N GLU A 64 -20.17 3.94 9.82
CA GLU A 64 -20.15 2.60 10.42
C GLU A 64 -19.17 1.67 9.70
N GLN A 65 -19.09 1.74 8.37
CA GLN A 65 -18.14 0.97 7.57
C GLN A 65 -16.71 1.39 7.91
N ILE A 66 -16.43 2.70 7.91
CA ILE A 66 -15.11 3.22 8.30
C ILE A 66 -14.74 2.79 9.72
N ALA A 67 -15.67 2.92 10.67
CA ALA A 67 -15.46 2.53 12.06
C ALA A 67 -15.17 1.03 12.21
N GLY A 68 -15.89 0.19 11.46
CA GLY A 68 -15.70 -1.26 11.42
C GLY A 68 -14.32 -1.65 10.88
N ASP A 69 -13.90 -1.04 9.78
CA ASP A 69 -12.59 -1.29 9.18
C ASP A 69 -11.44 -0.85 10.11
N LEU A 70 -11.57 0.31 10.76
CA LEU A 70 -10.60 0.77 11.75
C LEU A 70 -10.56 -0.12 13.00
N GLU A 71 -11.70 -0.70 13.40
CA GLU A 71 -11.74 -1.66 14.51
C GLU A 71 -10.91 -2.91 14.23
N LEU A 72 -10.90 -3.40 12.98
CA LEU A 72 -10.04 -4.52 12.57
C LEU A 72 -8.55 -4.21 12.70
N LEU A 73 -8.17 -2.93 12.65
CA LEU A 73 -6.78 -2.45 12.76
C LEU A 73 -6.38 -2.11 14.19
N ARG A 74 -7.33 -2.01 15.13
CA ARG A 74 -7.05 -1.69 16.53
C ARG A 74 -5.98 -2.62 17.13
N GLY A 75 -4.96 -2.05 17.73
CA GLY A 75 -3.84 -2.78 18.32
C GLY A 75 -2.87 -3.43 17.34
N LYS A 76 -3.15 -3.39 16.02
CA LYS A 76 -2.31 -3.98 14.98
C LYS A 76 -1.45 -2.94 14.25
N THR A 77 -1.85 -1.67 14.25
CA THR A 77 -1.11 -0.58 13.63
C THR A 77 -0.98 0.64 14.54
N ASN A 78 0.08 1.44 14.34
CA ASN A 78 0.23 2.73 15.00
C ASN A 78 -0.48 3.84 14.23
N ALA A 79 -0.58 3.72 12.91
CA ALA A 79 -1.17 4.75 12.07
C ALA A 79 -1.86 4.16 10.83
N VAL A 80 -2.72 4.97 10.23
CA VAL A 80 -3.25 4.76 8.87
C VAL A 80 -2.97 5.99 8.02
N ARG A 81 -2.85 5.81 6.71
CA ARG A 81 -2.69 6.90 5.75
C ARG A 81 -3.90 6.95 4.83
N THR A 82 -4.59 8.09 4.77
CA THR A 82 -5.62 8.38 3.77
C THR A 82 -5.05 9.09 2.54
N TYR A 83 -5.83 9.18 1.48
CA TYR A 83 -5.43 9.81 0.22
C TYR A 83 -6.24 11.07 -0.11
N THR A 84 -7.37 11.26 0.58
CA THR A 84 -8.26 12.41 0.45
C THR A 84 -8.96 12.67 1.77
N THR A 85 -9.56 13.84 1.90
CA THR A 85 -10.46 14.22 3.01
C THR A 85 -11.90 14.38 2.53
N GLU A 86 -12.19 14.02 1.28
CA GLU A 86 -13.48 14.21 0.64
C GLU A 86 -14.56 13.31 1.24
N GLY A 87 -15.79 13.80 1.25
CA GLY A 87 -16.96 13.09 1.75
C GLY A 87 -16.76 12.58 3.19
N THR A 88 -17.13 11.34 3.43
CA THR A 88 -17.02 10.69 4.73
C THR A 88 -15.59 10.28 5.11
N ILE A 89 -14.63 10.32 4.17
CA ILE A 89 -13.23 10.04 4.49
C ILE A 89 -12.68 11.07 5.49
N GLY A 90 -13.20 12.28 5.47
CA GLY A 90 -12.89 13.30 6.50
C GLY A 90 -13.23 12.90 7.94
N LEU A 91 -14.01 11.83 8.16
CA LEU A 91 -14.31 11.29 9.50
C LEU A 91 -13.20 10.36 10.03
N VAL A 92 -12.26 9.94 9.19
CA VAL A 92 -11.21 8.98 9.58
C VAL A 92 -10.40 9.46 10.79
N PRO A 93 -9.94 10.72 10.90
CA PRO A 93 -9.21 11.16 12.07
C PRO A 93 -9.98 11.02 13.39
N GLU A 94 -11.27 11.37 13.40
CA GLU A 94 -12.14 11.24 14.57
C GLU A 94 -12.29 9.77 14.98
N LEU A 95 -12.66 8.91 14.04
CA LEU A 95 -12.92 7.48 14.26
C LEU A 95 -11.65 6.70 14.62
N ALA A 96 -10.50 7.10 14.07
CA ALA A 96 -9.20 6.51 14.39
C ALA A 96 -8.73 6.90 15.80
N ALA A 97 -9.00 8.14 16.25
CA ALA A 97 -8.68 8.60 17.60
C ALA A 97 -9.35 7.74 18.68
N GLU A 98 -10.61 7.33 18.48
CA GLU A 98 -11.35 6.43 19.38
C GLU A 98 -10.68 5.04 19.52
N ARG A 99 -9.70 4.71 18.68
CA ARG A 99 -9.02 3.40 18.58
C ARG A 99 -7.52 3.46 18.79
N ASP A 100 -7.02 4.59 19.29
CA ASP A 100 -5.59 4.85 19.49
C ASP A 100 -4.77 4.67 18.19
N ILE A 101 -5.32 5.11 17.06
CA ILE A 101 -4.68 5.06 15.75
C ILE A 101 -4.39 6.49 15.29
N ASN A 102 -3.14 6.75 14.93
CA ASN A 102 -2.75 8.00 14.29
C ASN A 102 -3.15 8.01 12.80
N VAL A 103 -3.25 9.20 12.23
CA VAL A 103 -3.63 9.36 10.82
C VAL A 103 -2.67 10.29 10.10
N ALA A 104 -2.02 9.78 9.07
CA ALA A 104 -1.35 10.61 8.07
C ALA A 104 -2.40 10.99 7.00
N ILE A 105 -2.89 12.22 7.07
CA ILE A 105 -3.91 12.69 6.13
C ILE A 105 -3.27 12.99 4.77
N GLY A 106 -3.84 12.42 3.69
CA GLY A 106 -3.54 12.79 2.33
C GLY A 106 -4.57 13.76 1.77
N ALA A 107 -4.12 14.70 0.94
CA ALA A 107 -4.96 15.56 0.10
C ALA A 107 -4.87 15.10 -1.35
N TRP A 108 -6.00 14.88 -2.01
CA TRP A 108 -6.02 14.50 -3.41
C TRP A 108 -5.96 15.76 -4.28
N ILE A 109 -4.88 15.92 -5.04
CA ILE A 109 -4.63 17.06 -5.91
C ILE A 109 -4.68 16.61 -7.35
N ASP A 110 -5.50 17.29 -8.16
CA ASP A 110 -5.67 17.02 -9.58
C ASP A 110 -5.67 18.31 -10.44
N ALA A 111 -6.17 18.24 -11.67
CA ALA A 111 -6.20 19.39 -12.56
C ALA A 111 -7.25 20.46 -12.19
N ARG A 112 -8.17 20.17 -11.26
CA ARG A 112 -9.27 21.06 -10.85
C ARG A 112 -8.81 21.96 -9.69
N ARG A 113 -8.37 23.16 -10.01
CA ARG A 113 -7.77 24.08 -9.04
C ARG A 113 -8.69 24.39 -7.84
N GLU A 114 -9.95 24.67 -8.09
CA GLU A 114 -10.92 25.01 -7.05
C GLU A 114 -11.13 23.83 -6.08
N HIS A 115 -11.27 22.63 -6.61
CA HIS A 115 -11.32 21.40 -5.81
C HIS A 115 -10.06 21.19 -4.96
N ASN A 116 -8.87 21.49 -5.49
CA ASN A 116 -7.62 21.40 -4.75
C ASN A 116 -7.58 22.38 -3.57
N ASP A 117 -8.04 23.62 -3.77
CA ASP A 117 -8.07 24.63 -2.73
C ASP A 117 -9.01 24.21 -1.57
N GLU A 118 -10.16 23.64 -1.90
CA GLU A 118 -11.10 23.09 -0.90
C GLU A 118 -10.51 21.88 -0.17
N GLU A 119 -9.89 20.94 -0.89
CA GLU A 119 -9.27 19.74 -0.31
C GLU A 119 -8.15 20.12 0.65
N LEU A 120 -7.30 21.08 0.28
CA LEU A 120 -6.25 21.59 1.15
C LEU A 120 -6.82 22.28 2.40
N ALA A 121 -7.87 23.09 2.23
CA ALA A 121 -8.52 23.74 3.36
C ALA A 121 -9.11 22.73 4.35
N ARG A 122 -9.79 21.67 3.86
CA ARG A 122 -10.31 20.58 4.69
C ARG A 122 -9.17 19.84 5.41
N THR A 123 -8.10 19.51 4.69
CA THR A 123 -6.93 18.82 5.25
C THR A 123 -6.32 19.61 6.40
N VAL A 124 -6.08 20.91 6.23
CA VAL A 124 -5.54 21.79 7.26
C VAL A 124 -6.49 21.86 8.47
N ALA A 125 -7.78 22.02 8.22
CA ALA A 125 -8.78 22.10 9.30
C ALA A 125 -8.84 20.80 10.13
N LEU A 126 -8.78 19.64 9.49
CA LEU A 126 -8.74 18.34 10.16
C LEU A 126 -7.45 18.17 10.97
N ALA A 127 -6.30 18.56 10.42
CA ALA A 127 -5.02 18.50 11.11
C ALA A 127 -4.99 19.40 12.36
N GLN A 128 -5.62 20.56 12.31
CA GLN A 128 -5.75 21.47 13.45
C GLN A 128 -6.73 20.95 14.53
N LYS A 129 -7.78 20.27 14.10
CA LYS A 129 -8.84 19.76 14.98
C LYS A 129 -8.45 18.47 15.72
N HIS A 130 -7.72 17.58 15.07
CA HIS A 130 -7.47 16.23 15.57
C HIS A 130 -5.99 16.01 15.92
N ARG A 131 -5.71 15.75 17.21
CA ARG A 131 -4.34 15.56 17.74
C ARG A 131 -3.64 14.29 17.26
N ASN A 132 -4.40 13.31 16.78
CA ASN A 132 -3.89 12.06 16.24
C ASN A 132 -3.52 12.17 14.74
N VAL A 133 -3.64 13.35 14.15
CA VAL A 133 -3.08 13.64 12.83
C VAL A 133 -1.61 13.96 12.98
N VAL A 134 -0.76 13.26 12.22
CA VAL A 134 0.70 13.28 12.31
C VAL A 134 1.37 13.48 10.94
#